data_a9d794f2a0d6d9ea01bba3d5d55b1505
#
_entry.id   a9d794f2a0d6d9ea01bba3d5d55b1505
#
_cell.length_a   1.000
_cell.length_b   1.000
_cell.length_c   1.000
_cell.angle_alpha   90.00
_cell.angle_beta   90.00
_cell.angle_gamma   90.00
#
_symmetry.space_group_name_H-M   'P 1'
#
loop_
_entity.id
_entity.type
_entity.pdbx_description
1 polymer ?
#
loop_
_entity_poly.entity_id
_entity_poly.type
_entity_poly.pdbx_seq_one_letter_code
_entity_poly.pdbx_strand_id
1 'polypeptide(L)'
;CVEETEGLFITLPEDDLGFQSTFVDACLRAGINAQAIDPKEAIRLEPSVNKSLIGAVKVPDGAVDPFRLTMANVLDARLHGADVLTYHEVTAVVKEGDRVVGVEVYDVHAKEKKTLRSRLVINAGGIWGHHIAEMAGATVNMFPAKGALLIFGHRVNNLVINRCRK
;
A
#
# COMPACT_ATOMS: atom_id res chain seq x y z
N CYS A 1 -7.44 -3.03 13.93
CA CYS A 1 -6.57 -3.50 12.83
C CYS A 1 -5.47 -2.49 12.44
N VAL A 2 -5.51 -1.30 13.02
CA VAL A 2 -4.50 -0.25 12.88
C VAL A 2 -3.91 0.04 14.25
N GLU A 3 -2.58 0.14 14.34
CA GLU A 3 -1.82 0.55 15.52
C GLU A 3 -0.99 1.77 15.15
N GLU A 4 -1.23 2.89 15.77
CA GLU A 4 -0.43 4.11 15.61
C GLU A 4 0.81 3.98 16.50
N THR A 5 1.91 3.50 15.93
CA THR A 5 3.14 3.18 16.67
C THR A 5 4.23 4.21 16.52
N GLU A 6 4.07 5.22 15.67
CA GLU A 6 5.13 6.08 15.17
C GLU A 6 6.18 5.32 14.33
N GLY A 7 7.08 6.03 13.67
CA GLY A 7 8.13 5.48 12.85
C GLY A 7 9.44 6.25 12.94
N LEU A 8 10.51 5.56 12.62
CA LEU A 8 11.85 6.15 12.49
C LEU A 8 12.38 5.91 11.08
N PHE A 9 12.77 6.97 10.41
CA PHE A 9 13.60 6.92 9.20
C PHE A 9 15.04 7.10 9.61
N ILE A 10 15.80 6.01 9.66
CA ILE A 10 17.20 6.00 10.12
C ILE A 10 18.16 6.28 8.97
N THR A 11 19.26 6.98 9.27
CA THR A 11 20.39 7.21 8.36
C THR A 11 21.60 6.43 8.88
N LEU A 12 22.19 5.60 8.04
CA LEU A 12 23.38 4.83 8.33
C LEU A 12 24.64 5.53 7.79
N PRO A 13 25.87 5.14 8.18
CA PRO A 13 27.09 5.82 7.75
C PRO A 13 27.29 5.87 6.22
N GLU A 14 26.75 4.92 5.48
CA GLU A 14 26.81 4.87 4.02
C GLU A 14 25.73 5.71 3.32
N ASP A 15 24.79 6.29 4.06
CA ASP A 15 23.72 7.16 3.52
C ASP A 15 24.13 8.64 3.57
N ASP A 16 23.43 9.47 2.80
CA ASP A 16 23.59 10.92 2.83
C ASP A 16 22.82 11.55 4.01
N LEU A 17 23.54 11.91 5.08
CA LEU A 17 22.95 12.60 6.22
C LEU A 17 22.32 13.94 5.84
N GLY A 18 22.85 14.63 4.83
CA GLY A 18 22.31 15.89 4.33
C GLY A 18 20.89 15.78 3.78
N PHE A 19 20.51 14.58 3.33
CA PHE A 19 19.17 14.32 2.84
C PHE A 19 18.09 14.44 3.93
N GLN A 20 18.41 14.30 5.22
CA GLN A 20 17.45 14.40 6.31
C GLN A 20 16.71 15.74 6.34
N SER A 21 17.41 16.85 6.15
CA SER A 21 16.76 18.16 6.12
C SER A 21 15.75 18.29 4.98
N THR A 22 16.14 17.83 3.78
CA THR A 22 15.25 17.80 2.61
C THR A 22 14.02 16.93 2.86
N PHE A 23 14.21 15.78 3.51
CA PHE A 23 13.12 14.87 3.85
C PHE A 23 12.15 15.50 4.89
N VAL A 24 12.68 16.07 5.97
CA VAL A 24 11.86 16.76 6.99
C VAL A 24 11.07 17.91 6.37
N ASP A 25 11.72 18.76 5.56
CA ASP A 25 11.06 19.88 4.88
C ASP A 25 9.94 19.42 3.94
N ALA A 26 10.16 18.32 3.24
CA ALA A 26 9.15 17.73 2.35
C ALA A 26 7.94 17.20 3.15
N CYS A 27 8.19 16.51 4.26
CA CYS A 27 7.15 16.03 5.17
C CYS A 27 6.31 17.19 5.73
N LEU A 28 6.97 18.22 6.26
CA LEU A 28 6.27 19.39 6.83
C LEU A 28 5.43 20.13 5.80
N ARG A 29 5.94 20.29 4.56
CA ARG A 29 5.14 20.86 3.46
C ARG A 29 3.92 20.02 3.09
N ALA A 30 4.01 18.69 3.27
CA ALA A 30 2.90 17.76 3.07
C ALA A 30 1.95 17.64 4.28
N GLY A 31 2.18 18.41 5.35
CA GLY A 31 1.38 18.35 6.58
C GLY A 31 1.72 17.16 7.49
N ILE A 32 2.85 16.48 7.23
CA ILE A 32 3.34 15.37 8.05
C ILE A 32 4.28 15.91 9.12
N ASN A 33 3.99 15.67 10.40
CA ASN A 33 4.82 16.09 11.51
C ASN A 33 6.09 15.22 11.60
N ALA A 34 7.16 15.63 10.93
CA ALA A 34 8.45 14.96 10.93
C ALA A 34 9.48 15.77 11.77
N GLN A 35 10.29 15.08 12.54
CA GLN A 35 11.30 15.68 13.41
C GLN A 35 12.61 14.92 13.33
N ALA A 36 13.70 15.60 12.98
CA ALA A 36 15.04 15.05 13.14
C ALA A 36 15.37 14.89 14.63
N ILE A 37 15.89 13.74 15.00
CA ILE A 37 16.26 13.40 16.37
C ILE A 37 17.69 12.88 16.44
N ASP A 38 18.29 13.03 17.63
CA ASP A 38 19.64 12.52 17.91
C ASP A 38 19.69 10.98 17.83
N PRO A 39 20.80 10.38 17.32
CA PRO A 39 20.99 8.94 17.27
C PRO A 39 20.77 8.22 18.61
N LYS A 40 21.18 8.81 19.73
CA LYS A 40 20.97 8.21 21.06
C LYS A 40 19.50 8.19 21.45
N GLU A 41 18.76 9.22 21.06
CA GLU A 41 17.31 9.28 21.28
C GLU A 41 16.61 8.21 20.44
N ALA A 42 16.98 8.03 19.18
CA ALA A 42 16.45 6.98 18.32
C ALA A 42 16.69 5.59 18.91
N ILE A 43 17.90 5.32 19.43
CA ILE A 43 18.25 4.06 20.11
C ILE A 43 17.45 3.88 21.42
N ARG A 44 17.15 4.96 22.12
CA ARG A 44 16.33 4.91 23.34
C ARG A 44 14.88 4.56 23.02
N LEU A 45 14.32 5.16 21.98
CA LEU A 45 12.95 4.89 21.52
C LEU A 45 12.78 3.49 20.98
N GLU A 46 13.75 3.02 20.18
CA GLU A 46 13.75 1.68 19.60
C GLU A 46 15.11 0.98 19.81
N PRO A 47 15.24 0.21 20.88
CA PRO A 47 16.51 -0.47 21.18
C PRO A 47 16.95 -1.53 20.18
N SER A 48 16.05 -2.01 19.32
CA SER A 48 16.36 -2.99 18.27
C SER A 48 17.01 -2.38 17.03
N VAL A 49 17.02 -1.05 16.90
CA VAL A 49 17.57 -0.38 15.73
C VAL A 49 19.09 -0.56 15.61
N ASN A 50 19.62 -0.49 14.39
CA ASN A 50 21.05 -0.58 14.13
C ASN A 50 21.81 0.52 14.92
N LYS A 51 22.76 0.09 15.77
CA LYS A 51 23.51 1.00 16.68
C LYS A 51 24.50 1.93 15.96
N SER A 52 24.84 1.65 14.70
CA SER A 52 25.73 2.47 13.89
C SER A 52 25.02 3.63 13.20
N LEU A 53 23.72 3.83 13.42
CA LEU A 53 22.99 4.95 12.83
C LEU A 53 23.64 6.29 13.19
N ILE A 54 23.68 7.20 12.22
CA ILE A 54 24.26 8.54 12.35
C ILE A 54 23.21 9.64 12.43
N GLY A 55 21.93 9.31 12.23
CA GLY A 55 20.79 10.21 12.35
C GLY A 55 19.48 9.45 12.24
N ALA A 56 18.40 10.09 12.66
CA ALA A 56 17.07 9.59 12.49
C ALA A 56 16.04 10.71 12.34
N VAL A 57 14.94 10.44 11.65
CA VAL A 57 13.76 11.30 11.59
C VAL A 57 12.58 10.52 12.15
N LYS A 58 11.95 11.08 13.18
CA LYS A 58 10.72 10.57 13.76
C LYS A 58 9.53 11.10 12.95
N VAL A 59 8.59 10.21 12.62
CA VAL A 59 7.38 10.54 11.86
C VAL A 59 6.15 9.86 12.49
N PRO A 60 4.93 10.39 12.29
CA PRO A 60 3.72 9.63 12.54
C PRO A 60 3.66 8.47 11.55
N ASP A 61 3.54 7.26 12.06
CA ASP A 61 3.47 6.02 11.28
C ASP A 61 2.70 4.97 12.07
N GLY A 62 2.43 3.82 11.46
CA GLY A 62 1.69 2.77 12.13
C GLY A 62 1.80 1.43 11.43
N ALA A 63 1.32 0.41 12.12
CA ALA A 63 1.18 -0.93 11.59
C ALA A 63 -0.29 -1.22 11.29
N VAL A 64 -0.55 -1.96 10.24
CA VAL A 64 -1.88 -2.41 9.87
C VAL A 64 -1.90 -3.91 9.64
N ASP A 65 -2.95 -4.56 10.12
CA ASP A 65 -3.30 -5.91 9.69
C ASP A 65 -4.12 -5.81 8.39
N PRO A 66 -3.51 -6.09 7.22
CA PRO A 66 -4.16 -5.89 5.94
C PRO A 66 -5.33 -6.86 5.73
N PHE A 67 -5.30 -8.05 6.32
CA PHE A 67 -6.39 -9.02 6.22
C PHE A 67 -7.62 -8.52 6.98
N ARG A 68 -7.44 -8.08 8.22
CA ARG A 68 -8.53 -7.51 9.03
C ARG A 68 -9.10 -6.23 8.41
N LEU A 69 -8.24 -5.35 7.90
CA LEU A 69 -8.69 -4.12 7.26
C LEU A 69 -9.52 -4.43 6.01
N THR A 70 -9.03 -5.32 5.15
CA THR A 70 -9.75 -5.75 3.95
C THR A 70 -11.09 -6.37 4.31
N MET A 71 -11.11 -7.29 5.28
CA MET A 71 -12.35 -7.94 5.70
C MET A 71 -13.35 -6.94 6.31
N ALA A 72 -12.88 -5.97 7.09
CA ALA A 72 -13.76 -4.94 7.64
C ALA A 72 -14.43 -4.11 6.52
N ASN A 73 -13.65 -3.68 5.53
CA ASN A 73 -14.18 -2.95 4.37
C ASN A 73 -15.17 -3.79 3.56
N VAL A 74 -14.88 -5.08 3.33
CA VAL A 74 -15.78 -6.00 2.62
C VAL A 74 -17.09 -6.17 3.37
N LEU A 75 -17.04 -6.38 4.68
CA LEU A 75 -18.23 -6.54 5.51
C LEU A 75 -19.07 -5.26 5.54
N ASP A 76 -18.44 -4.11 5.69
CA ASP A 76 -19.12 -2.82 5.67
C ASP A 76 -19.78 -2.54 4.32
N ALA A 77 -19.08 -2.78 3.21
CA ALA A 77 -19.65 -2.66 1.88
C ALA A 77 -20.89 -3.54 1.69
N ARG A 78 -20.86 -4.79 2.16
CA ARG A 78 -22.01 -5.71 2.10
C ARG A 78 -23.19 -5.23 2.95
N LEU A 79 -22.94 -4.67 4.11
CA LEU A 79 -23.98 -4.07 4.96
C LEU A 79 -24.68 -2.90 4.27
N HIS A 80 -23.95 -2.21 3.35
CA HIS A 80 -24.48 -1.11 2.53
C HIS A 80 -24.99 -1.57 1.15
N GLY A 81 -25.21 -2.87 0.96
CA GLY A 81 -25.83 -3.42 -0.24
C GLY A 81 -24.90 -3.71 -1.41
N ALA A 82 -23.59 -3.76 -1.19
CA ALA A 82 -22.65 -4.18 -2.23
C ALA A 82 -22.57 -5.70 -2.35
N ASP A 83 -22.51 -6.20 -3.57
CA ASP A 83 -22.15 -7.59 -3.86
C ASP A 83 -20.64 -7.74 -3.94
N VAL A 84 -20.07 -8.69 -3.22
CA VAL A 84 -18.65 -9.02 -3.28
C VAL A 84 -18.50 -10.42 -3.88
N LEU A 85 -18.02 -10.46 -5.10
CA LEU A 85 -17.87 -11.67 -5.90
C LEU A 85 -16.42 -12.16 -5.86
N THR A 86 -16.13 -13.07 -4.95
CA THR A 86 -14.84 -13.77 -4.93
C THR A 86 -14.80 -14.86 -5.99
N TYR A 87 -13.61 -15.24 -6.46
CA TYR A 87 -13.41 -16.24 -7.52
C TYR A 87 -14.11 -15.88 -8.85
N HIS A 88 -14.26 -14.60 -9.12
CA HIS A 88 -14.75 -14.08 -10.38
C HIS A 88 -13.62 -13.30 -11.06
N GLU A 89 -13.15 -13.81 -12.18
CA GLU A 89 -12.10 -13.21 -12.99
C GLU A 89 -12.72 -12.32 -14.07
N VAL A 90 -12.27 -11.06 -14.17
CA VAL A 90 -12.68 -10.19 -15.27
C VAL A 90 -11.97 -10.64 -16.54
N THR A 91 -12.74 -11.09 -17.54
CA THR A 91 -12.24 -11.62 -18.80
C THR A 91 -12.40 -10.66 -19.97
N ALA A 92 -13.29 -9.67 -19.88
CA ALA A 92 -13.45 -8.63 -20.87
C ALA A 92 -14.08 -7.36 -20.27
N VAL A 93 -13.84 -6.22 -20.91
CA VAL A 93 -14.57 -4.98 -20.67
C VAL A 93 -15.63 -4.82 -21.75
N VAL A 94 -16.89 -4.67 -21.33
CA VAL A 94 -18.04 -4.52 -22.26
C VAL A 94 -18.18 -3.05 -22.62
N LYS A 95 -18.24 -2.77 -23.93
CA LYS A 95 -18.40 -1.43 -24.48
C LYS A 95 -19.64 -1.31 -25.36
N GLU A 96 -20.21 -0.09 -25.39
CA GLU A 96 -21.19 0.36 -26.36
C GLU A 96 -20.64 1.64 -27.01
N GLY A 97 -20.13 1.52 -28.25
CA GLY A 97 -19.28 2.55 -28.84
C GLY A 97 -17.99 2.75 -28.03
N ASP A 98 -17.69 3.99 -27.68
CA ASP A 98 -16.52 4.34 -26.85
C ASP A 98 -16.77 4.27 -25.34
N ARG A 99 -18.00 3.95 -24.94
CA ARG A 99 -18.39 3.94 -23.52
C ARG A 99 -18.28 2.53 -22.95
N VAL A 100 -17.60 2.41 -21.79
CA VAL A 100 -17.63 1.19 -20.97
C VAL A 100 -19.00 1.12 -20.26
N VAL A 101 -19.65 -0.05 -20.39
CA VAL A 101 -20.99 -0.32 -19.83
C VAL A 101 -21.02 -1.55 -18.93
N GLY A 102 -19.88 -2.12 -18.62
CA GLY A 102 -19.75 -3.27 -17.73
C GLY A 102 -18.52 -4.11 -17.99
N VAL A 103 -18.54 -5.31 -17.42
CA VAL A 103 -17.48 -6.31 -17.57
C VAL A 103 -18.07 -7.69 -17.80
N GLU A 104 -17.34 -8.55 -18.50
CA GLU A 104 -17.57 -9.98 -18.50
C GLU A 104 -16.70 -10.60 -17.42
N VAL A 105 -17.27 -11.46 -16.60
CA VAL A 105 -16.56 -12.20 -15.55
C VAL A 105 -16.71 -13.70 -15.74
N TYR A 106 -15.66 -14.43 -15.41
CA TYR A 106 -15.67 -15.88 -15.34
C TYR A 106 -15.75 -16.33 -13.90
N ASP A 107 -16.83 -17.03 -13.53
CA ASP A 107 -17.00 -17.67 -12.23
C ASP A 107 -16.21 -18.98 -12.21
N VAL A 108 -15.13 -19.03 -11.45
CA VAL A 108 -14.21 -20.18 -11.40
C VAL A 108 -14.88 -21.43 -10.82
N HIS A 109 -15.83 -21.28 -9.91
CA HIS A 109 -16.53 -22.40 -9.29
C HIS A 109 -17.66 -22.94 -10.17
N ALA A 110 -18.51 -22.06 -10.68
CA ALA A 110 -19.60 -22.45 -11.57
C ALA A 110 -19.10 -22.79 -12.98
N LYS A 111 -17.89 -22.38 -13.35
CA LYS A 111 -17.31 -22.50 -14.70
C LYS A 111 -18.15 -21.84 -15.78
N GLU A 112 -18.74 -20.72 -15.45
CA GLU A 112 -19.65 -19.97 -16.31
C GLU A 112 -19.19 -18.54 -16.49
N LYS A 113 -19.52 -17.94 -17.63
CA LYS A 113 -19.35 -16.52 -17.88
C LYS A 113 -20.62 -15.75 -17.56
N LYS A 114 -20.45 -14.58 -16.98
CA LYS A 114 -21.56 -13.65 -16.65
C LYS A 114 -21.19 -12.25 -17.09
N THR A 115 -22.18 -11.49 -17.57
CA THR A 115 -22.00 -10.06 -17.86
C THR A 115 -22.58 -9.24 -16.73
N LEU A 116 -21.74 -8.40 -16.12
CA LEU A 116 -22.14 -7.44 -15.09
C LEU A 116 -22.20 -6.06 -15.72
N ARG A 117 -23.39 -5.46 -15.80
CA ARG A 117 -23.58 -4.13 -16.35
C ARG A 117 -23.46 -3.06 -15.29
N SER A 118 -22.80 -1.95 -15.63
CA SER A 118 -22.57 -0.82 -14.73
C SER A 118 -22.39 0.47 -15.51
N ARG A 119 -22.73 1.60 -14.90
CA ARG A 119 -22.48 2.94 -15.46
C ARG A 119 -21.02 3.38 -15.36
N LEU A 120 -20.26 2.77 -14.44
CA LEU A 120 -18.87 3.04 -14.17
C LEU A 120 -18.16 1.74 -13.78
N VAL A 121 -16.96 1.53 -14.29
CA VAL A 121 -16.07 0.45 -13.88
C VAL A 121 -14.80 1.07 -13.30
N ILE A 122 -14.47 0.70 -12.06
CA ILE A 122 -13.24 1.14 -11.40
C ILE A 122 -12.25 -0.02 -11.43
N ASN A 123 -11.11 0.20 -12.07
CA ASN A 123 -10.05 -0.79 -12.12
C ASN A 123 -9.10 -0.59 -10.92
N ALA A 124 -9.20 -1.47 -9.94
CA ALA A 124 -8.32 -1.55 -8.79
C ALA A 124 -7.51 -2.86 -8.76
N GLY A 125 -7.19 -3.40 -9.95
CA GLY A 125 -6.58 -4.72 -10.15
C GLY A 125 -5.10 -4.84 -9.77
N GLY A 126 -4.51 -3.84 -9.08
CA GLY A 126 -3.12 -3.87 -8.63
C GLY A 126 -2.15 -4.13 -9.80
N ILE A 127 -1.26 -5.10 -9.66
CA ILE A 127 -0.27 -5.47 -10.70
C ILE A 127 -0.91 -5.99 -11.99
N TRP A 128 -2.15 -6.43 -11.97
CA TRP A 128 -2.90 -6.87 -13.16
C TRP A 128 -3.74 -5.75 -13.80
N GLY A 129 -3.73 -4.56 -13.21
CA GLY A 129 -4.54 -3.43 -13.66
C GLY A 129 -4.27 -3.03 -15.12
N HIS A 130 -3.04 -3.22 -15.62
CA HIS A 130 -2.71 -2.96 -17.02
C HIS A 130 -3.49 -3.87 -17.99
N HIS A 131 -3.67 -5.15 -17.67
CA HIS A 131 -4.48 -6.08 -18.48
C HIS A 131 -5.94 -5.64 -18.58
N ILE A 132 -6.52 -5.18 -17.44
CA ILE A 132 -7.90 -4.65 -17.45
C ILE A 132 -7.98 -3.37 -18.29
N ALA A 133 -6.98 -2.50 -18.20
CA ALA A 133 -6.93 -1.27 -19.01
C ALA A 133 -6.82 -1.59 -20.50
N GLU A 134 -6.00 -2.54 -20.90
CA GLU A 134 -5.86 -3.03 -22.29
C GLU A 134 -7.19 -3.55 -22.84
N MET A 135 -7.96 -4.33 -22.05
CA MET A 135 -9.31 -4.76 -22.44
C MET A 135 -10.26 -3.59 -22.71
N ALA A 136 -10.05 -2.48 -22.04
CA ALA A 136 -10.79 -1.23 -22.27
C ALA A 136 -10.25 -0.41 -23.44
N GLY A 137 -9.11 -0.78 -24.04
CA GLY A 137 -8.42 -0.02 -25.08
C GLY A 137 -7.59 1.14 -24.53
N ALA A 138 -7.25 1.11 -23.26
CA ALA A 138 -6.40 2.10 -22.61
C ALA A 138 -5.02 1.50 -22.30
N THR A 139 -3.98 2.32 -22.37
CA THR A 139 -2.61 1.90 -22.02
C THR A 139 -2.22 2.49 -20.66
N VAL A 140 -1.75 1.63 -19.77
CA VAL A 140 -1.20 2.03 -18.47
C VAL A 140 0.23 1.50 -18.39
N ASN A 141 1.19 2.40 -18.28
CA ASN A 141 2.59 2.04 -18.07
C ASN A 141 2.79 1.61 -16.60
N MET A 142 3.14 0.36 -16.40
CA MET A 142 3.44 -0.17 -15.07
C MET A 142 4.90 -0.60 -14.97
N PHE A 143 5.49 -0.33 -13.82
CA PHE A 143 6.84 -0.75 -13.46
C PHE A 143 6.75 -1.69 -12.25
N PRO A 144 6.45 -2.98 -12.47
CA PRO A 144 6.28 -3.92 -11.36
C PRO A 144 7.60 -4.10 -10.61
N ALA A 145 7.53 -3.97 -9.30
CA ALA A 145 8.63 -4.26 -8.39
C ALA A 145 8.28 -5.44 -7.49
N LYS A 146 9.27 -6.28 -7.19
CA LYS A 146 9.13 -7.41 -6.29
C LYS A 146 9.87 -7.12 -4.98
N GLY A 147 9.14 -7.18 -3.86
CA GLY A 147 9.70 -7.16 -2.52
C GLY A 147 9.61 -8.53 -1.86
N ALA A 148 10.57 -8.86 -1.00
CA ALA A 148 10.49 -10.00 -0.11
C ALA A 148 9.93 -9.57 1.24
N LEU A 149 8.99 -10.34 1.80
CA LEU A 149 8.49 -10.16 3.15
C LEU A 149 9.01 -11.31 4.03
N LEU A 150 9.57 -10.94 5.18
CA LEU A 150 9.95 -11.89 6.22
C LEU A 150 8.90 -11.84 7.33
N ILE A 151 8.33 -12.98 7.66
CA ILE A 151 7.34 -13.11 8.72
C ILE A 151 8.02 -13.71 9.93
N PHE A 152 7.97 -12.99 11.05
CA PHE A 152 8.52 -13.43 12.32
C PHE A 152 7.39 -13.88 13.25
N GLY A 153 7.63 -14.90 14.07
CA GLY A 153 6.69 -15.41 15.05
C GLY A 153 6.51 -14.52 16.29
N HIS A 154 7.22 -13.41 16.36
CA HIS A 154 7.16 -12.42 17.44
C HIS A 154 7.46 -11.03 16.90
N ARG A 155 7.07 -9.99 17.65
CA ARG A 155 7.40 -8.60 17.32
C ARG A 155 8.91 -8.37 17.50
N VAL A 156 9.58 -7.86 16.47
CA VAL A 156 11.02 -7.60 16.43
C VAL A 156 11.35 -6.19 16.91
N ASN A 157 10.46 -5.23 16.64
CA ASN A 157 10.59 -3.80 16.99
C ASN A 157 9.22 -3.21 17.33
N ASN A 158 9.21 -2.14 18.10
CA ASN A 158 7.99 -1.46 18.54
C ASN A 158 7.57 -0.37 17.55
N LEU A 159 8.52 0.32 16.95
CA LEU A 159 8.30 1.37 15.96
C LEU A 159 8.45 0.82 14.54
N VAL A 160 7.82 1.49 13.58
CA VAL A 160 8.09 1.22 12.15
C VAL A 160 9.48 1.76 11.81
N ILE A 161 10.36 0.93 11.28
CA ILE A 161 11.73 1.33 10.92
C ILE A 161 11.90 1.36 9.42
N ASN A 162 12.23 2.52 8.92
CA ASN A 162 12.56 2.77 7.53
C ASN A 162 13.97 3.34 7.41
N ARG A 163 14.52 3.38 6.21
CA ARG A 163 15.83 3.97 5.93
C ARG A 163 15.67 5.31 5.22
N CYS A 164 16.28 6.35 5.78
CA CYS A 164 16.34 7.69 5.19
C CYS A 164 17.49 7.75 4.20
N ARG A 165 17.19 7.52 2.93
CA ARG A 165 18.18 7.61 1.84
C ARG A 165 17.53 8.19 0.57
N LYS A 166 18.37 8.80 -0.24
CA LYS A 166 18.00 9.31 -1.56
C LYS A 166 17.81 8.17 -2.57
#